data_f6cb47bf54800c9dccc58e9a3e090430
#
_entry.id   f6cb47bf54800c9dccc58e9a3e090430
#
_cell.length_a   1.000
_cell.length_b   1.000
_cell.length_c   1.000
_cell.angle_alpha   90.00
_cell.angle_beta   90.00
_cell.angle_gamma   90.00
#
_symmetry.space_group_name_H-M   'P 1'
#
loop_
_entity.id
_entity.type
_entity.pdbx_description
1 polymer ?
#
loop_
_entity_poly.entity_id
_entity_poly.type
_entity_poly.pdbx_seq_one_letter_code
_entity_poly.pdbx_strand_id
1 'polypeptide(L)'
;MKKRLSILALLAVAVLAVGASVWSGGPQAATPPCPTCLSGDLRSEACTVIMVGKNASTDGSVMTTHTCDCGVCDWTFRRIPAADHKPGDMRRINHVDQFGTFPPEIGLKWEKVKDQFSGLEIPEVAHTYGYIHGDFGYMNENQVSIGESTIGNVQKMENQTPTPKFDITTLTMIAMERAKTAREAIRIMGELAEKHGYGFTDSGEMLAVADPKEVWVFEIMPVGPLWTPQSGKPGAVWCAERVPDDHVSVCPNESRIGEIDLANKDYFLASPNVIQFAIDQKLYDPKAGKPFNWKRAYDPTDVSAANTNGTRVRLWRFFDLVAPSQKYPPETPNMDLPFSVKPEKKLSVYDVMQMTRDHCEGTVFDTARGLQGGPFNNPNYLPRGFKLDGKQYDLSRVIGVNRAEYVTVTQARGWLPDPIGGIVWLAFGAQDTSCFMPLYAGITEIPRSFQVGDHWEFSRDSARWAFDYVDFHTQVIYFLAIQDVREAQKKWEKAAVDRTPIIDRLAQEFYQKDPTTARQYLNEYCNNNANLVINAWWQLGDSLLVKYNHLWLYDAKTRKQSRIDYPEGFLRALVEYNKLKPVEDKK
;
A
#
# COMPACT_ATOMS: atom_id res chain seq x y z
N MET A 1 -23.49 -33.21 -61.41
CA MET A 1 -23.51 -32.84 -60.02
C MET A 1 -22.12 -32.78 -59.33
N LYS A 2 -21.03 -33.26 -59.94
CA LYS A 2 -19.68 -33.29 -59.32
C LYS A 2 -18.79 -32.06 -59.60
N LYS A 3 -19.18 -31.11 -60.46
CA LYS A 3 -18.39 -29.89 -60.79
C LYS A 3 -18.83 -28.62 -60.05
N ARG A 4 -19.93 -28.64 -59.24
CA ARG A 4 -20.35 -27.46 -58.47
C ARG A 4 -19.88 -27.47 -57.00
N LEU A 5 -19.39 -28.59 -56.50
CA LEU A 5 -18.85 -28.67 -55.11
C LEU A 5 -17.39 -28.16 -55.01
N SER A 6 -16.62 -28.19 -56.13
CA SER A 6 -15.22 -27.77 -56.08
C SER A 6 -15.01 -26.25 -56.12
N ILE A 7 -16.00 -25.47 -56.56
CA ILE A 7 -15.90 -23.99 -56.61
C ILE A 7 -16.29 -23.36 -55.27
N LEU A 8 -17.19 -23.99 -54.50
CA LEU A 8 -17.54 -23.51 -53.18
C LEU A 8 -16.46 -23.80 -52.11
N ALA A 9 -15.69 -24.87 -52.28
CA ALA A 9 -14.56 -25.17 -51.38
C ALA A 9 -13.35 -24.25 -51.61
N LEU A 10 -13.13 -23.78 -52.86
CA LEU A 10 -12.07 -22.83 -53.19
C LEU A 10 -12.39 -21.39 -52.75
N LEU A 11 -13.67 -21.00 -52.72
CA LEU A 11 -14.08 -19.70 -52.19
C LEU A 11 -14.07 -19.62 -50.66
N ALA A 12 -14.31 -20.73 -49.95
CA ALA A 12 -14.21 -20.78 -48.50
C ALA A 12 -12.76 -20.72 -48.00
N VAL A 13 -11.81 -21.28 -48.75
CA VAL A 13 -10.38 -21.20 -48.40
C VAL A 13 -9.80 -19.82 -48.72
N ALA A 14 -10.28 -19.14 -49.74
CA ALA A 14 -9.86 -17.78 -50.09
C ALA A 14 -10.36 -16.71 -49.10
N VAL A 15 -11.56 -16.91 -48.49
CA VAL A 15 -12.11 -15.98 -47.49
C VAL A 15 -11.45 -16.18 -46.11
N LEU A 16 -10.99 -17.40 -45.79
CA LEU A 16 -10.21 -17.65 -44.58
C LEU A 16 -8.75 -17.20 -44.67
N ALA A 17 -8.17 -17.12 -45.89
CA ALA A 17 -6.82 -16.63 -46.08
C ALA A 17 -6.70 -15.10 -46.14
N VAL A 18 -7.79 -14.36 -46.40
CA VAL A 18 -7.83 -12.90 -46.42
C VAL A 18 -8.16 -12.34 -45.00
N GLY A 19 -8.81 -13.13 -44.15
CA GLY A 19 -9.08 -12.75 -42.74
C GLY A 19 -7.88 -12.88 -41.77
N ALA A 20 -6.84 -13.63 -42.16
CA ALA A 20 -5.67 -13.87 -41.31
C ALA A 20 -4.44 -12.99 -41.68
N SER A 21 -4.52 -12.14 -42.69
CA SER A 21 -3.37 -11.34 -43.16
C SER A 21 -3.45 -9.84 -42.87
N VAL A 22 -4.33 -9.41 -41.98
CA VAL A 22 -4.49 -7.98 -41.69
C VAL A 22 -3.84 -7.57 -40.36
N TRP A 23 -3.25 -8.51 -39.59
CA TRP A 23 -2.53 -8.15 -38.34
C TRP A 23 -1.27 -8.99 -38.07
N SER A 24 -0.47 -9.27 -39.09
CA SER A 24 0.95 -9.52 -38.91
C SER A 24 1.66 -8.17 -39.05
N GLY A 25 1.64 -7.35 -38.02
CA GLY A 25 2.59 -6.25 -37.94
C GLY A 25 3.99 -6.85 -38.06
N GLY A 26 4.68 -6.56 -39.17
CA GLY A 26 6.11 -6.79 -39.28
C GLY A 26 6.79 -6.15 -38.04
N PRO A 27 8.01 -6.54 -37.67
CA PRO A 27 8.70 -5.93 -36.56
C PRO A 27 8.70 -4.42 -36.83
N GLN A 28 7.88 -3.68 -36.08
CA GLN A 28 8.05 -2.23 -35.99
C GLN A 28 9.50 -2.04 -35.58
N ALA A 29 10.28 -1.39 -36.44
CA ALA A 29 11.61 -0.96 -36.07
C ALA A 29 11.41 -0.19 -34.75
N ALA A 30 11.83 -0.79 -33.63
CA ALA A 30 11.73 -0.17 -32.33
C ALA A 30 12.39 1.20 -32.50
N THR A 31 11.62 2.26 -32.33
CA THR A 31 12.17 3.61 -32.19
C THR A 31 13.21 3.49 -31.10
N PRO A 32 14.48 3.83 -31.33
CA PRO A 32 15.49 3.71 -30.31
C PRO A 32 14.96 4.48 -29.09
N PRO A 33 14.95 3.88 -27.90
CA PRO A 33 14.50 4.58 -26.69
C PRO A 33 15.27 5.88 -26.58
N CYS A 34 14.58 6.98 -26.28
CA CYS A 34 15.23 8.24 -25.99
C CYS A 34 16.32 7.96 -24.92
N PRO A 35 17.63 8.14 -25.23
CA PRO A 35 18.70 7.75 -24.31
C PRO A 35 18.62 8.47 -22.96
N THR A 36 17.83 9.55 -22.88
CA THR A 36 17.61 10.37 -21.68
C THR A 36 16.23 10.14 -21.05
N CYS A 37 15.36 9.32 -21.67
CA CYS A 37 13.98 9.14 -21.24
C CYS A 37 13.75 7.92 -20.35
N LEU A 38 14.72 7.03 -20.20
CA LEU A 38 14.65 5.86 -19.35
C LEU A 38 15.73 5.99 -18.27
N SER A 39 15.35 6.38 -17.09
CA SER A 39 16.26 6.47 -15.94
C SER A 39 15.77 5.57 -14.82
N GLY A 40 16.58 4.56 -14.51
CA GLY A 40 16.58 3.94 -13.20
C GLY A 40 15.71 2.69 -13.05
N ASP A 41 16.17 1.83 -12.15
CA ASP A 41 15.40 0.71 -11.60
C ASP A 41 14.25 1.28 -10.75
N LEU A 42 13.01 1.03 -11.18
CA LEU A 42 11.80 1.52 -10.53
C LEU A 42 11.41 0.68 -9.28
N ARG A 43 12.24 -0.26 -8.88
CA ARG A 43 12.00 -1.15 -7.74
C ARG A 43 12.24 -0.50 -6.37
N SER A 44 12.13 0.80 -6.24
CA SER A 44 12.18 1.43 -4.92
C SER A 44 10.81 1.32 -4.27
N GLU A 45 10.64 0.37 -3.40
CA GLU A 45 9.51 0.29 -2.48
C GLU A 45 9.44 1.55 -1.63
N ALA A 46 8.24 2.07 -1.42
CA ALA A 46 8.05 3.29 -0.65
C ALA A 46 6.62 3.37 -0.12
N CYS A 47 6.34 2.67 0.96
CA CYS A 47 5.04 2.62 1.60
C CYS A 47 4.81 3.79 2.56
N THR A 48 3.58 4.01 2.99
CA THR A 48 3.24 4.92 4.09
C THR A 48 2.21 4.23 4.98
N VAL A 49 2.50 4.17 6.28
CA VAL A 49 1.63 3.52 7.26
C VAL A 49 1.22 4.54 8.31
N ILE A 50 -0.08 4.73 8.48
CA ILE A 50 -0.68 5.57 9.53
C ILE A 50 -1.26 4.64 10.59
N MET A 51 -1.09 4.99 11.86
CA MET A 51 -1.58 4.25 13.01
C MET A 51 -2.43 5.14 13.91
N VAL A 52 -3.60 4.65 14.32
CA VAL A 52 -4.55 5.40 15.16
C VAL A 52 -4.94 4.56 16.38
N GLY A 53 -4.60 5.05 17.56
CA GLY A 53 -5.01 4.44 18.82
C GLY A 53 -6.53 4.59 19.06
N LYS A 54 -7.12 3.67 19.81
CA LYS A 54 -8.59 3.60 20.00
C LYS A 54 -9.23 4.87 20.55
N ASN A 55 -8.53 5.63 21.38
CA ASN A 55 -9.04 6.87 21.97
C ASN A 55 -8.75 8.10 21.06
N ALA A 56 -7.94 7.94 20.01
CA ALA A 56 -7.68 8.92 18.99
C ALA A 56 -8.68 8.82 17.80
N SER A 57 -9.43 7.73 17.71
CA SER A 57 -10.50 7.56 16.72
C SER A 57 -11.85 8.08 17.21
N THR A 58 -12.75 8.42 16.30
CA THR A 58 -14.09 8.96 16.60
C THR A 58 -15.04 7.92 17.18
N ASP A 59 -14.85 6.65 16.84
CA ASP A 59 -15.73 5.55 17.21
C ASP A 59 -15.11 4.56 18.22
N GLY A 60 -13.84 4.77 18.60
CA GLY A 60 -13.13 3.88 19.51
C GLY A 60 -12.43 2.71 18.82
N SER A 61 -12.43 2.65 17.48
CA SER A 61 -11.68 1.63 16.73
C SER A 61 -10.19 1.91 16.75
N VAL A 62 -9.39 0.84 16.60
CA VAL A 62 -7.96 0.92 16.26
C VAL A 62 -7.81 0.81 14.76
N MET A 63 -6.97 1.66 14.15
CA MET A 63 -6.80 1.65 12.70
C MET A 63 -5.32 1.62 12.33
N THR A 64 -5.02 0.90 11.22
CA THR A 64 -3.72 0.97 10.52
C THR A 64 -3.96 1.17 9.04
N THR A 65 -2.96 1.70 8.33
CA THR A 65 -2.99 1.76 6.86
C THR A 65 -1.81 1.03 6.27
N HIS A 66 -1.90 0.71 5.00
CA HIS A 66 -0.76 0.35 4.17
C HIS A 66 -0.98 0.92 2.78
N THR A 67 0.01 1.65 2.24
CA THR A 67 0.03 2.07 0.84
C THR A 67 1.13 1.27 0.15
N CYS A 68 0.78 0.39 -0.78
CA CYS A 68 1.77 -0.38 -1.54
C CYS A 68 2.27 0.45 -2.72
N ASP A 69 3.29 1.29 -2.48
CA ASP A 69 3.78 2.26 -3.47
C ASP A 69 4.90 1.68 -4.34
N CYS A 70 4.75 0.47 -4.78
CA CYS A 70 5.74 -0.35 -5.45
C CYS A 70 5.79 -0.11 -6.97
N GLY A 71 4.65 -0.01 -7.63
CA GLY A 71 4.54 0.20 -9.08
C GLY A 71 4.54 -1.06 -9.94
N VAL A 72 4.94 -2.22 -9.42
CA VAL A 72 4.97 -3.52 -10.12
C VAL A 72 4.75 -4.73 -9.20
N CYS A 73 4.32 -4.52 -7.95
CA CYS A 73 4.01 -5.60 -7.02
C CYS A 73 2.66 -6.27 -7.35
N ASP A 74 2.42 -7.44 -6.78
CA ASP A 74 1.13 -8.11 -6.90
C ASP A 74 0.03 -7.30 -6.20
N TRP A 75 -0.96 -6.84 -6.95
CA TRP A 75 -2.11 -6.13 -6.38
C TRP A 75 -3.29 -7.02 -6.04
N THR A 76 -3.21 -8.33 -6.32
CA THR A 76 -4.35 -9.23 -6.14
C THR A 76 -4.61 -9.52 -4.67
N PHE A 77 -5.89 -9.61 -4.32
CA PHE A 77 -6.33 -9.92 -2.97
C PHE A 77 -7.00 -11.28 -2.90
N ARG A 78 -6.83 -11.96 -1.77
CA ARG A 78 -7.33 -13.32 -1.53
C ARG A 78 -7.95 -13.44 -0.15
N ARG A 79 -8.85 -14.35 -0.02
CA ARG A 79 -9.32 -14.81 1.29
C ARG A 79 -8.73 -16.17 1.57
N ILE A 80 -7.82 -16.25 2.53
CA ILE A 80 -7.28 -17.52 3.02
C ILE A 80 -8.27 -18.06 4.05
N PRO A 81 -8.80 -19.29 3.86
CA PRO A 81 -9.78 -19.85 4.79
C PRO A 81 -9.14 -20.29 6.10
N ALA A 82 -9.92 -20.29 7.18
CA ALA A 82 -9.55 -20.99 8.40
C ALA A 82 -9.50 -22.51 8.16
N ALA A 83 -8.61 -23.20 8.86
CA ALA A 83 -8.46 -24.64 8.73
C ALA A 83 -8.12 -25.32 10.05
N ASP A 84 -8.63 -26.55 10.25
CA ASP A 84 -8.22 -27.45 11.33
C ASP A 84 -7.16 -28.41 10.83
N HIS A 85 -6.15 -28.66 11.64
CA HIS A 85 -4.99 -29.47 11.30
C HIS A 85 -4.85 -30.66 12.26
N LYS A 86 -4.23 -31.73 11.77
CA LYS A 86 -3.99 -32.94 12.56
C LYS A 86 -2.66 -32.83 13.34
N PRO A 87 -2.55 -33.50 14.50
CA PRO A 87 -1.26 -33.62 15.17
C PRO A 87 -0.18 -34.20 14.24
N GLY A 88 0.92 -33.51 14.10
CA GLY A 88 2.04 -33.89 13.23
C GLY A 88 2.01 -33.25 11.84
N ASP A 89 0.96 -32.49 11.50
CA ASP A 89 0.98 -31.69 10.26
C ASP A 89 2.09 -30.62 10.34
N MET A 90 2.66 -30.31 9.18
CA MET A 90 3.76 -29.35 9.04
C MET A 90 3.37 -28.23 8.08
N ARG A 91 3.72 -27.00 8.45
CA ARG A 91 3.58 -25.81 7.63
C ARG A 91 4.87 -25.57 6.85
N ARG A 92 4.83 -25.65 5.54
CA ARG A 92 5.94 -25.28 4.66
C ARG A 92 6.14 -23.77 4.66
N ILE A 93 7.40 -23.36 4.74
CA ILE A 93 7.78 -21.95 4.64
C ILE A 93 8.32 -21.69 3.23
N ASN A 94 7.66 -20.80 2.53
CA ASN A 94 8.06 -20.34 1.20
C ASN A 94 8.51 -18.89 1.29
N HIS A 95 9.50 -18.52 0.48
CA HIS A 95 9.76 -17.10 0.21
C HIS A 95 8.71 -16.60 -0.76
N VAL A 96 8.24 -15.37 -0.57
CA VAL A 96 7.23 -14.76 -1.42
C VAL A 96 7.88 -13.71 -2.31
N ASP A 97 7.74 -13.88 -3.61
CA ASP A 97 8.15 -12.87 -4.59
C ASP A 97 7.04 -11.82 -4.72
N GLN A 98 7.24 -10.67 -4.09
CA GLN A 98 6.30 -9.54 -4.12
C GLN A 98 6.10 -8.95 -5.51
N PHE A 99 7.06 -9.17 -6.42
CA PHE A 99 7.01 -8.67 -7.80
C PHE A 99 6.40 -9.67 -8.78
N GLY A 100 5.98 -10.84 -8.29
CA GLY A 100 5.30 -11.86 -9.08
C GLY A 100 3.79 -11.69 -9.06
N THR A 101 3.13 -12.05 -10.18
CA THR A 101 1.68 -12.20 -10.19
C THR A 101 1.31 -13.57 -9.68
N PHE A 102 0.56 -13.63 -8.59
CA PHE A 102 0.09 -14.89 -8.04
C PHE A 102 -1.19 -15.33 -8.76
N PRO A 103 -1.21 -16.52 -9.40
CA PRO A 103 -2.45 -17.07 -9.91
C PRO A 103 -3.49 -17.22 -8.77
N PRO A 104 -4.78 -17.04 -9.02
CA PRO A 104 -5.84 -17.12 -8.00
C PRO A 104 -5.81 -18.42 -7.19
N GLU A 105 -5.34 -19.51 -7.79
CA GLU A 105 -5.24 -20.82 -7.15
C GLU A 105 -4.16 -20.89 -6.07
N ILE A 106 -3.16 -20.04 -6.12
CA ILE A 106 -2.06 -20.02 -5.13
C ILE A 106 -2.57 -19.62 -3.75
N GLY A 107 -3.51 -18.68 -3.67
CA GLY A 107 -4.14 -18.29 -2.40
C GLY A 107 -4.78 -19.45 -1.63
N LEU A 108 -4.97 -20.61 -2.27
CA LEU A 108 -5.59 -21.80 -1.70
C LEU A 108 -4.63 -23.00 -1.61
N LYS A 109 -3.48 -22.98 -2.32
CA LYS A 109 -2.54 -24.13 -2.43
C LYS A 109 -1.10 -23.64 -2.58
N TRP A 110 -0.51 -23.16 -1.49
CA TRP A 110 0.88 -22.71 -1.43
C TRP A 110 1.91 -23.78 -1.86
N GLU A 111 1.57 -25.08 -1.72
CA GLU A 111 2.44 -26.17 -2.17
C GLU A 111 2.72 -26.16 -3.68
N LYS A 112 1.98 -25.41 -4.46
CA LYS A 112 2.23 -25.26 -5.90
C LYS A 112 3.34 -24.25 -6.25
N VAL A 113 3.76 -23.41 -5.31
CA VAL A 113 4.88 -22.47 -5.49
C VAL A 113 6.20 -23.21 -5.22
N LYS A 114 6.54 -24.17 -6.09
CA LYS A 114 7.66 -25.12 -5.85
C LYS A 114 9.03 -24.44 -5.80
N ASP A 115 9.21 -23.37 -6.52
CA ASP A 115 10.52 -22.74 -6.70
C ASP A 115 10.89 -21.78 -5.56
N GLN A 116 9.96 -21.57 -4.61
CA GLN A 116 10.12 -20.63 -3.50
C GLN A 116 10.22 -21.32 -2.13
N PHE A 117 10.27 -22.65 -2.08
CA PHE A 117 10.41 -23.35 -0.81
C PHE A 117 11.75 -23.04 -0.14
N SER A 118 11.70 -22.46 1.05
CA SER A 118 12.89 -22.06 1.83
C SER A 118 13.72 -23.25 2.37
N GLY A 119 13.21 -24.48 2.23
CA GLY A 119 13.80 -25.68 2.84
C GLY A 119 13.42 -25.86 4.31
N LEU A 120 12.47 -25.08 4.84
CA LEU A 120 12.00 -25.16 6.21
C LEU A 120 10.54 -25.59 6.28
N GLU A 121 10.24 -26.55 7.14
CA GLU A 121 8.90 -26.85 7.62
C GLU A 121 8.86 -26.64 9.14
N ILE A 122 7.78 -26.03 9.62
CA ILE A 122 7.54 -25.82 11.06
C ILE A 122 6.30 -26.60 11.49
N PRO A 123 6.18 -27.02 12.75
CA PRO A 123 4.97 -27.66 13.25
C PRO A 123 3.75 -26.78 13.00
N GLU A 124 2.69 -27.39 12.45
CA GLU A 124 1.42 -26.70 12.29
C GLU A 124 0.67 -26.61 13.62
N VAL A 125 -0.13 -25.55 13.77
CA VAL A 125 -1.02 -25.41 14.91
C VAL A 125 -2.33 -26.17 14.69
N ALA A 126 -3.06 -26.50 15.76
CA ALA A 126 -4.30 -27.26 15.63
C ALA A 126 -5.39 -26.55 14.81
N HIS A 127 -5.35 -25.23 14.78
CA HIS A 127 -6.28 -24.39 14.02
C HIS A 127 -5.58 -23.14 13.50
N THR A 128 -5.74 -22.85 12.21
CA THR A 128 -5.30 -21.60 11.58
C THR A 128 -6.49 -20.72 11.30
N TYR A 129 -6.37 -19.41 11.61
CA TYR A 129 -7.42 -18.44 11.39
C TYR A 129 -7.50 -18.03 9.92
N GLY A 130 -8.70 -17.77 9.47
CA GLY A 130 -8.88 -17.21 8.15
C GLY A 130 -8.53 -15.73 8.11
N TYR A 131 -7.96 -15.26 6.99
CA TYR A 131 -7.51 -13.87 6.85
C TYR A 131 -7.60 -13.35 5.43
N ILE A 132 -7.58 -12.01 5.29
CA ILE A 132 -7.48 -11.30 4.02
C ILE A 132 -5.99 -11.11 3.71
N HIS A 133 -5.58 -11.56 2.54
CA HIS A 133 -4.21 -11.52 2.04
C HIS A 133 -4.14 -10.72 0.74
N GLY A 134 -3.18 -9.82 0.65
CA GLY A 134 -2.71 -9.19 -0.58
C GLY A 134 -1.24 -9.52 -0.79
N ASP A 135 -0.38 -8.53 -0.88
CA ASP A 135 1.07 -8.72 -0.83
C ASP A 135 1.52 -9.16 0.58
N PHE A 136 0.77 -8.73 1.59
CA PHE A 136 0.95 -9.11 3.00
C PHE A 136 -0.34 -9.71 3.58
N GLY A 137 -0.26 -10.26 4.81
CA GLY A 137 -1.43 -10.60 5.60
C GLY A 137 -2.02 -9.35 6.27
N TYR A 138 -3.24 -8.93 5.89
CA TYR A 138 -3.78 -7.65 6.34
C TYR A 138 -4.68 -7.70 7.56
N MET A 139 -5.58 -8.67 7.61
CA MET A 139 -6.46 -8.83 8.78
C MET A 139 -7.00 -10.24 8.86
N ASN A 140 -6.94 -10.83 10.04
CA ASN A 140 -7.55 -12.12 10.32
C ASN A 140 -8.94 -11.97 10.98
N GLU A 141 -9.63 -13.09 11.12
CA GLU A 141 -10.98 -13.13 11.67
C GLU A 141 -11.06 -12.83 13.19
N ASN A 142 -9.93 -12.67 13.88
CA ASN A 142 -9.85 -12.16 15.25
C ASN A 142 -9.52 -10.66 15.30
N GLN A 143 -9.62 -9.94 14.18
CA GLN A 143 -9.31 -8.51 14.03
C GLN A 143 -7.83 -8.13 14.25
N VAL A 144 -6.92 -9.10 14.28
CA VAL A 144 -5.49 -8.76 14.23
C VAL A 144 -5.19 -8.23 12.84
N SER A 145 -4.57 -7.05 12.76
CA SER A 145 -4.28 -6.39 11.49
C SER A 145 -2.83 -5.91 11.39
N ILE A 146 -2.33 -5.84 10.15
CA ILE A 146 -0.96 -5.44 9.85
C ILE A 146 -0.97 -4.43 8.71
N GLY A 147 -0.13 -3.39 8.84
CA GLY A 147 0.29 -2.50 7.75
C GLY A 147 1.81 -2.50 7.68
N GLU A 148 2.37 -2.52 6.48
CA GLU A 148 3.82 -2.67 6.26
C GLU A 148 4.44 -1.38 5.74
N SER A 149 5.71 -1.14 6.06
CA SER A 149 6.57 -0.12 5.46
C SER A 149 8.03 -0.52 5.56
N THR A 150 8.67 -0.77 4.42
CA THR A 150 10.11 -1.00 4.36
C THR A 150 10.88 0.17 4.97
N ILE A 151 11.85 -0.11 5.84
CA ILE A 151 12.71 0.89 6.48
C ILE A 151 14.18 0.63 6.16
N GLY A 152 15.02 1.63 6.43
CA GLY A 152 16.47 1.47 6.26
C GLY A 152 17.07 0.47 7.23
N ASN A 153 18.32 0.12 6.95
CA ASN A 153 19.16 -0.61 7.89
C ASN A 153 20.65 -0.26 7.72
N VAL A 154 21.49 -0.83 8.55
CA VAL A 154 22.94 -0.74 8.40
C VAL A 154 23.38 -1.73 7.33
N GLN A 155 24.00 -1.25 6.24
CA GLN A 155 24.39 -2.05 5.06
C GLN A 155 25.07 -3.39 5.39
N LYS A 156 25.93 -3.45 6.39
CA LYS A 156 26.59 -4.72 6.79
C LYS A 156 25.64 -5.78 7.37
N MET A 157 24.40 -5.41 7.68
CA MET A 157 23.37 -6.30 8.20
C MET A 157 22.48 -6.86 7.09
N GLU A 158 22.53 -6.28 5.90
CA GLU A 158 21.82 -6.80 4.73
C GLU A 158 22.22 -8.25 4.47
N ASN A 159 21.23 -9.07 4.16
CA ASN A 159 21.45 -10.49 3.92
C ASN A 159 20.73 -10.95 2.65
N GLN A 160 21.50 -11.13 1.61
CA GLN A 160 21.04 -11.59 0.29
C GLN A 160 21.34 -13.08 0.05
N THR A 161 21.46 -13.88 1.12
CA THR A 161 21.70 -15.32 1.02
C THR A 161 20.45 -16.11 1.36
N PRO A 162 20.29 -17.37 0.90
CA PRO A 162 19.15 -18.21 1.23
C PRO A 162 19.23 -18.83 2.62
N THR A 163 20.16 -18.39 3.48
CA THR A 163 20.35 -18.93 4.83
C THR A 163 19.20 -18.59 5.77
N PRO A 164 18.73 -17.32 5.87
CA PRO A 164 17.49 -16.99 6.55
C PRO A 164 16.30 -17.66 5.86
N LYS A 165 15.30 -18.06 6.65
CA LYS A 165 14.15 -18.83 6.17
C LYS A 165 12.88 -18.00 6.05
N PHE A 166 12.85 -16.82 6.64
CA PHE A 166 11.70 -15.94 6.62
C PHE A 166 12.02 -14.60 5.93
N ASP A 167 11.13 -14.21 5.05
CA ASP A 167 10.90 -12.85 4.58
C ASP A 167 9.75 -12.21 5.37
N ILE A 168 9.53 -10.91 5.17
CA ILE A 168 8.51 -10.17 5.89
C ILE A 168 7.10 -10.64 5.52
N THR A 169 6.84 -10.91 4.24
CA THR A 169 5.53 -11.39 3.77
C THR A 169 5.14 -12.68 4.47
N THR A 170 6.05 -13.67 4.49
CA THR A 170 5.78 -14.96 5.13
C THR A 170 5.58 -14.82 6.64
N LEU A 171 6.32 -13.93 7.31
CA LEU A 171 6.10 -13.64 8.74
C LEU A 171 4.69 -13.09 8.98
N THR A 172 4.21 -12.15 8.15
CA THR A 172 2.84 -11.62 8.29
C THR A 172 1.78 -12.70 8.08
N MET A 173 1.99 -13.61 7.13
CA MET A 173 1.06 -14.73 6.89
C MET A 173 0.95 -15.63 8.11
N ILE A 174 2.09 -16.06 8.67
CA ILE A 174 2.08 -16.93 9.87
C ILE A 174 1.46 -16.21 11.07
N ALA A 175 1.70 -14.91 11.22
CA ALA A 175 1.05 -14.10 12.25
C ALA A 175 -0.48 -14.09 12.08
N MET A 176 -0.99 -13.89 10.86
CA MET A 176 -2.43 -13.94 10.57
C MET A 176 -3.03 -15.32 10.82
N GLU A 177 -2.31 -16.38 10.44
CA GLU A 177 -2.73 -17.76 10.65
C GLU A 177 -2.88 -18.13 12.15
N ARG A 178 -2.10 -17.50 13.06
CA ARG A 178 -1.90 -18.02 14.43
C ARG A 178 -2.23 -17.05 15.56
N ALA A 179 -2.28 -15.75 15.32
CA ALA A 179 -2.43 -14.76 16.39
C ALA A 179 -3.90 -14.37 16.66
N LYS A 180 -4.22 -14.14 17.93
CA LYS A 180 -5.48 -13.55 18.40
C LYS A 180 -5.33 -12.10 18.87
N THR A 181 -4.10 -11.66 19.10
CA THR A 181 -3.78 -10.31 19.58
C THR A 181 -2.56 -9.76 18.87
N ALA A 182 -2.41 -8.44 18.87
CA ALA A 182 -1.24 -7.76 18.34
C ALA A 182 0.06 -8.26 18.98
N ARG A 183 0.05 -8.44 20.31
CA ARG A 183 1.23 -8.93 21.05
C ARG A 183 1.59 -10.38 20.69
N GLU A 184 0.61 -11.24 20.45
CA GLU A 184 0.87 -12.61 19.96
C GLU A 184 1.47 -12.58 18.57
N ALA A 185 0.95 -11.76 17.65
CA ALA A 185 1.49 -11.60 16.30
C ALA A 185 2.96 -11.16 16.33
N ILE A 186 3.29 -10.13 17.14
CA ILE A 186 4.66 -9.63 17.31
C ILE A 186 5.59 -10.75 17.82
N ARG A 187 5.16 -11.50 18.84
CA ARG A 187 5.98 -12.58 19.40
C ARG A 187 6.19 -13.72 18.40
N ILE A 188 5.13 -14.14 17.71
CA ILE A 188 5.21 -15.20 16.70
C ILE A 188 6.23 -14.82 15.62
N MET A 189 6.13 -13.61 15.07
CA MET A 189 7.05 -13.13 14.04
C MET A 189 8.49 -13.02 14.57
N GLY A 190 8.66 -12.41 15.74
CA GLY A 190 9.97 -12.22 16.35
C GLY A 190 10.66 -13.54 16.69
N GLU A 191 9.98 -14.48 17.37
CA GLU A 191 10.53 -15.78 17.76
C GLU A 191 10.89 -16.67 16.56
N LEU A 192 10.06 -16.65 15.50
CA LEU A 192 10.36 -17.39 14.27
C LEU A 192 11.59 -16.81 13.56
N ALA A 193 11.68 -15.49 13.47
CA ALA A 193 12.82 -14.80 12.88
C ALA A 193 14.11 -15.03 13.68
N GLU A 194 14.06 -14.96 15.03
CA GLU A 194 15.20 -15.27 15.88
C GLU A 194 15.71 -16.69 15.65
N LYS A 195 14.80 -17.67 15.58
CA LYS A 195 15.13 -19.09 15.49
C LYS A 195 15.61 -19.51 14.12
N HIS A 196 14.99 -18.99 13.05
CA HIS A 196 15.19 -19.51 11.70
C HIS A 196 15.83 -18.48 10.75
N GLY A 197 16.09 -17.28 11.20
CA GLY A 197 16.68 -16.18 10.43
C GLY A 197 15.65 -15.39 9.64
N TYR A 198 15.87 -14.10 9.59
CA TYR A 198 15.14 -13.12 8.83
C TYR A 198 16.06 -12.42 7.84
N GLY A 199 15.54 -12.09 6.65
CA GLY A 199 16.23 -11.25 5.69
C GLY A 199 16.09 -11.72 4.25
N PHE A 200 16.61 -12.86 3.90
CA PHE A 200 16.66 -13.39 2.53
C PHE A 200 17.04 -12.34 1.46
N THR A 201 16.18 -11.39 1.11
CA THR A 201 16.47 -10.25 0.21
C THR A 201 16.19 -8.91 0.90
N ASP A 202 15.67 -8.95 2.11
CA ASP A 202 15.08 -7.78 2.75
C ASP A 202 16.11 -6.90 3.47
N SER A 203 15.76 -5.64 3.56
CA SER A 203 16.36 -4.64 4.43
C SER A 203 15.71 -4.68 5.83
N GLY A 204 15.64 -3.56 6.52
CA GLY A 204 14.80 -3.41 7.70
C GLY A 204 13.32 -3.29 7.31
N GLU A 205 12.45 -3.81 8.16
CA GLU A 205 11.00 -3.70 7.96
C GLU A 205 10.29 -3.17 9.19
N MET A 206 9.23 -2.39 8.95
CA MET A 206 8.30 -1.94 9.96
C MET A 206 6.91 -2.48 9.69
N LEU A 207 6.30 -3.05 10.70
CA LEU A 207 4.90 -3.44 10.68
C LEU A 207 4.12 -2.67 11.75
N ALA A 208 3.04 -2.02 11.35
CA ALA A 208 2.01 -1.58 12.27
C ALA A 208 1.13 -2.80 12.60
N VAL A 209 1.24 -3.32 13.81
CA VAL A 209 0.50 -4.50 14.26
C VAL A 209 -0.57 -4.08 15.24
N ALA A 210 -1.83 -4.36 14.91
CA ALA A 210 -2.97 -3.90 15.72
C ALA A 210 -3.96 -5.01 16.03
N ASP A 211 -4.70 -4.78 17.09
CA ASP A 211 -5.93 -5.50 17.45
C ASP A 211 -6.97 -4.48 17.98
N PRO A 212 -8.17 -4.88 18.41
CA PRO A 212 -9.17 -3.95 18.92
C PRO A 212 -8.77 -3.14 20.17
N LYS A 213 -7.64 -3.44 20.79
CA LYS A 213 -7.22 -2.81 22.05
C LYS A 213 -6.05 -1.87 21.88
N GLU A 214 -5.11 -2.19 20.97
CA GLU A 214 -3.83 -1.49 20.86
C GLU A 214 -3.24 -1.59 19.47
N VAL A 215 -2.35 -0.65 19.14
CA VAL A 215 -1.52 -0.66 17.93
C VAL A 215 -0.05 -0.47 18.29
N TRP A 216 0.80 -1.22 17.62
CA TRP A 216 2.24 -1.29 17.82
C TRP A 216 3.00 -0.96 16.56
N VAL A 217 4.12 -0.29 16.71
CA VAL A 217 5.19 -0.24 15.71
C VAL A 217 6.12 -1.42 16.02
N PHE A 218 6.21 -2.39 15.12
CA PHE A 218 7.16 -3.50 15.20
C PHE A 218 8.20 -3.32 14.11
N GLU A 219 9.47 -3.25 14.49
CA GLU A 219 10.59 -3.09 13.56
C GLU A 219 11.54 -4.27 13.69
N ILE A 220 11.95 -4.83 12.55
CA ILE A 220 12.80 -6.01 12.46
C ILE A 220 13.96 -5.77 11.50
N MET A 221 15.15 -6.23 11.86
CA MET A 221 16.36 -6.13 11.06
C MET A 221 17.01 -7.48 10.86
N PRO A 222 17.57 -7.78 9.68
CA PRO A 222 18.45 -8.91 9.48
C PRO A 222 19.73 -8.74 10.32
N VAL A 223 20.43 -9.83 10.57
CA VAL A 223 21.68 -9.80 11.37
C VAL A 223 22.93 -10.03 10.54
N GLY A 224 22.80 -9.98 9.22
CA GLY A 224 23.90 -10.03 8.28
C GLY A 224 24.22 -11.44 7.75
N PRO A 225 25.08 -11.52 6.72
CA PRO A 225 25.33 -12.74 5.96
C PRO A 225 26.13 -13.81 6.73
N LEU A 226 26.72 -13.46 7.85
CA LEU A 226 27.52 -14.38 8.67
C LEU A 226 26.68 -15.21 9.67
N TRP A 227 25.39 -14.90 9.80
CA TRP A 227 24.51 -15.69 10.66
C TRP A 227 24.22 -17.05 10.05
N THR A 228 24.26 -18.08 10.90
CA THR A 228 23.79 -19.44 10.57
C THR A 228 23.02 -20.02 11.75
N PRO A 229 22.13 -20.99 11.53
CA PRO A 229 21.41 -21.69 12.62
C PRO A 229 22.36 -22.31 13.65
N GLN A 230 23.57 -22.72 13.24
CA GLN A 230 24.57 -23.32 14.09
C GLN A 230 25.34 -22.31 14.96
N SER A 231 25.17 -21.01 14.70
CA SER A 231 25.83 -19.94 15.49
C SER A 231 25.38 -19.90 16.95
N GLY A 232 24.20 -20.46 17.27
CA GLY A 232 23.58 -20.37 18.59
C GLY A 232 23.10 -18.95 18.97
N LYS A 233 23.12 -18.03 18.00
CA LYS A 233 22.69 -16.63 18.17
C LYS A 233 21.32 -16.42 17.49
N PRO A 234 20.53 -15.43 17.93
CA PRO A 234 19.31 -15.05 17.21
C PRO A 234 19.57 -14.64 15.77
N GLY A 235 18.70 -15.07 14.85
CA GLY A 235 18.77 -14.81 13.41
C GLY A 235 18.10 -13.53 12.96
N ALA A 236 17.65 -12.72 13.92
CA ALA A 236 17.09 -11.40 13.73
C ALA A 236 17.37 -10.53 14.96
N VAL A 237 17.20 -9.22 14.79
CA VAL A 237 17.06 -8.28 15.90
C VAL A 237 15.78 -7.49 15.65
N TRP A 238 14.94 -7.33 16.66
CA TRP A 238 13.66 -6.63 16.54
C TRP A 238 13.29 -5.89 17.82
N CYS A 239 12.47 -4.86 17.65
CA CYS A 239 11.88 -4.10 18.74
C CYS A 239 10.44 -3.71 18.36
N ALA A 240 9.56 -3.60 19.34
CA ALA A 240 8.23 -3.06 19.17
C ALA A 240 7.92 -2.03 20.25
N GLU A 241 7.31 -0.90 19.80
CA GLU A 241 6.85 0.17 20.67
C GLU A 241 5.35 0.38 20.45
N ARG A 242 4.59 0.45 21.57
CA ARG A 242 3.16 0.67 21.54
C ARG A 242 2.86 2.15 21.33
N VAL A 243 1.95 2.45 20.38
CA VAL A 243 1.36 3.79 20.26
C VAL A 243 0.37 3.99 21.39
N PRO A 244 0.44 5.09 22.17
CA PRO A 244 -0.54 5.37 23.22
C PRO A 244 -1.97 5.41 22.66
N ASP A 245 -2.94 5.00 23.49
CA ASP A 245 -4.34 4.83 23.06
C ASP A 245 -4.97 6.11 22.50
N ASP A 246 -4.57 7.29 22.97
CA ASP A 246 -5.07 8.60 22.52
C ASP A 246 -4.14 9.31 21.53
N HIS A 247 -3.18 8.57 20.94
CA HIS A 247 -2.21 9.07 19.99
C HIS A 247 -2.39 8.47 18.60
N VAL A 248 -1.74 9.13 17.64
CA VAL A 248 -1.55 8.69 16.25
C VAL A 248 -0.07 8.70 15.92
N SER A 249 0.34 7.85 14.98
CA SER A 249 1.72 7.76 14.50
C SER A 249 1.74 7.46 13.00
N VAL A 250 2.91 7.64 12.37
CA VAL A 250 3.12 7.37 10.94
C VAL A 250 4.52 6.81 10.72
N CYS A 251 4.64 5.86 9.80
CA CYS A 251 5.93 5.41 9.28
C CYS A 251 6.00 5.69 7.77
N PRO A 252 6.90 6.55 7.34
CA PRO A 252 7.14 6.88 5.95
C PRO A 252 8.44 6.25 5.41
N ASN A 253 8.66 4.93 5.56
CA ASN A 253 9.88 4.22 5.21
C ASN A 253 11.12 4.63 6.04
N GLU A 254 10.93 4.80 7.31
CA GLU A 254 11.99 5.19 8.23
C GLU A 254 11.66 4.66 9.62
N SER A 255 12.66 4.10 10.32
CA SER A 255 12.50 3.66 11.70
C SER A 255 11.89 4.76 12.57
N ARG A 256 10.91 4.42 13.39
CA ARG A 256 10.20 5.33 14.28
C ARG A 256 10.58 5.15 15.75
N ILE A 257 11.04 3.96 16.13
CA ILE A 257 11.40 3.63 17.50
C ILE A 257 12.69 4.37 17.88
N GLY A 258 12.63 5.12 18.98
CA GLY A 258 13.75 5.88 19.50
C GLY A 258 14.49 5.17 20.64
N GLU A 259 14.50 5.82 21.81
CA GLU A 259 15.00 5.23 23.05
C GLU A 259 14.02 4.18 23.56
N ILE A 260 14.54 3.02 23.99
CA ILE A 260 13.70 1.90 24.43
C ILE A 260 13.82 1.68 25.94
N ASP A 261 12.69 1.48 26.61
CA ASP A 261 12.61 1.08 28.00
C ASP A 261 12.11 -0.37 28.13
N LEU A 262 13.05 -1.30 28.12
CA LEU A 262 12.73 -2.74 28.21
C LEU A 262 12.15 -3.17 29.57
N ALA A 263 12.16 -2.33 30.58
CA ALA A 263 11.48 -2.58 31.86
C ALA A 263 9.97 -2.37 31.73
N ASN A 264 9.55 -1.47 30.86
CA ASN A 264 8.14 -1.16 30.60
C ASN A 264 7.53 -2.10 29.55
N LYS A 265 7.11 -3.29 29.98
CA LYS A 265 6.52 -4.32 29.11
C LYS A 265 5.13 -3.95 28.54
N ASP A 266 4.49 -2.91 29.06
CA ASP A 266 3.24 -2.41 28.50
C ASP A 266 3.46 -1.65 27.19
N TYR A 267 4.65 -1.07 27.01
CA TYR A 267 4.99 -0.25 25.86
C TYR A 267 6.11 -0.82 25.00
N PHE A 268 6.96 -1.72 25.49
CA PHE A 268 8.10 -2.24 24.74
C PHE A 268 8.19 -3.76 24.77
N LEU A 269 8.39 -4.34 23.60
CA LEU A 269 8.79 -5.74 23.39
C LEU A 269 10.03 -5.74 22.52
N ALA A 270 10.95 -6.69 22.73
CA ALA A 270 12.15 -6.77 21.89
C ALA A 270 12.78 -8.16 21.94
N SER A 271 13.60 -8.45 20.94
CA SER A 271 14.48 -9.60 20.93
C SER A 271 15.50 -9.54 22.07
N PRO A 272 15.90 -10.69 22.64
CA PRO A 272 16.81 -10.73 23.79
C PRO A 272 18.18 -10.14 23.50
N ASN A 273 18.57 -10.09 22.24
CA ASN A 273 19.89 -9.59 21.78
C ASN A 273 19.87 -8.12 21.36
N VAL A 274 18.77 -7.39 21.47
CA VAL A 274 18.55 -6.07 20.86
C VAL A 274 19.64 -5.05 21.18
N ILE A 275 20.13 -4.96 22.41
CA ILE A 275 21.19 -4.04 22.82
C ILE A 275 22.58 -4.70 22.63
N GLN A 276 22.72 -5.97 23.03
CA GLN A 276 24.00 -6.65 22.96
C GLN A 276 24.50 -6.81 21.53
N PHE A 277 23.61 -7.10 20.58
CA PHE A 277 23.96 -7.16 19.16
C PHE A 277 24.51 -5.82 18.65
N ALA A 278 23.89 -4.70 19.03
CA ALA A 278 24.38 -3.37 18.65
C ALA A 278 25.77 -3.09 19.21
N ILE A 279 26.05 -3.52 20.46
CA ILE A 279 27.39 -3.40 21.07
C ILE A 279 28.40 -4.26 20.32
N ASP A 280 28.09 -5.53 20.09
CA ASP A 280 28.96 -6.48 19.38
C ASP A 280 29.29 -6.00 17.96
N GLN A 281 28.32 -5.37 17.29
CA GLN A 281 28.48 -4.81 15.95
C GLN A 281 29.06 -3.39 15.93
N LYS A 282 29.40 -2.81 17.08
CA LYS A 282 29.93 -1.43 17.22
C LYS A 282 28.97 -0.37 16.66
N LEU A 283 27.67 -0.62 16.78
CA LEU A 283 26.59 0.31 16.43
C LEU A 283 26.17 1.16 17.63
N TYR A 284 26.52 0.72 18.84
CA TYR A 284 26.27 1.42 20.09
C TYR A 284 27.45 1.24 21.04
N ASP A 285 27.85 2.33 21.68
CA ASP A 285 28.87 2.32 22.75
C ASP A 285 28.22 2.74 24.08
N PRO A 286 28.00 1.81 25.03
CA PRO A 286 27.44 2.13 26.33
C PRO A 286 28.31 3.07 27.18
N LYS A 287 29.61 3.17 26.87
CA LYS A 287 30.56 4.08 27.57
C LYS A 287 30.40 5.53 27.12
N ALA A 288 29.71 5.79 26.00
CA ALA A 288 29.46 7.15 25.52
C ALA A 288 28.47 7.94 26.40
N GLY A 289 27.86 7.30 27.41
CA GLY A 289 26.97 7.94 28.38
C GLY A 289 25.62 8.36 27.81
N LYS A 290 25.24 7.83 26.63
CA LYS A 290 23.94 8.06 26.02
C LYS A 290 23.08 6.79 26.13
N PRO A 291 21.75 6.92 26.33
CA PRO A 291 20.88 5.76 26.32
C PRO A 291 20.89 5.08 24.94
N PHE A 292 20.54 3.80 24.94
CA PHE A 292 20.39 3.07 23.68
C PHE A 292 19.20 3.64 22.91
N ASN A 293 19.42 3.91 21.64
CA ASN A 293 18.40 4.39 20.73
C ASN A 293 18.38 3.47 19.51
N TRP A 294 17.24 2.81 19.28
CA TRP A 294 17.05 1.80 18.24
C TRP A 294 17.36 2.37 16.86
N LYS A 295 16.68 3.45 16.46
CA LYS A 295 16.86 4.08 15.15
C LYS A 295 18.33 4.45 14.90
N ARG A 296 18.99 5.09 15.86
CA ARG A 296 20.41 5.48 15.71
C ARG A 296 21.33 4.28 15.53
N ALA A 297 20.99 3.14 16.11
CA ALA A 297 21.79 1.93 16.03
C ALA A 297 21.54 1.17 14.71
N TYR A 298 20.29 1.05 14.28
CA TYR A 298 19.91 0.09 13.26
C TYR A 298 19.41 0.71 11.96
N ASP A 299 18.87 1.92 11.97
CA ASP A 299 18.47 2.68 10.78
C ASP A 299 19.08 4.10 10.84
N PRO A 300 20.39 4.23 10.63
CA PRO A 300 21.07 5.53 10.69
C PRO A 300 20.81 6.41 9.47
N THR A 301 19.96 6.03 8.55
CA THR A 301 19.77 6.65 7.23
C THR A 301 19.40 8.11 7.30
N ASP A 302 18.86 8.58 8.43
CA ASP A 302 18.42 9.97 8.59
C ASP A 302 19.23 10.78 9.61
N VAL A 303 20.45 10.44 9.87
CA VAL A 303 21.29 11.24 10.79
C VAL A 303 21.72 12.58 10.17
N SER A 304 21.62 12.76 8.86
CA SER A 304 21.88 14.04 8.20
C SER A 304 20.59 14.65 7.64
N ALA A 305 20.24 15.84 8.13
CA ALA A 305 19.11 16.65 7.68
C ALA A 305 19.07 16.95 6.15
N ALA A 306 20.08 16.55 5.39
CA ALA A 306 20.25 16.89 3.99
C ALA A 306 19.54 15.93 3.01
N ASN A 307 19.21 14.68 3.41
CA ASN A 307 18.83 13.63 2.46
C ASN A 307 17.37 13.16 2.52
N THR A 308 16.49 13.89 3.13
CA THR A 308 15.25 13.30 3.64
C THR A 308 13.97 13.84 3.04
N ASN A 309 14.04 14.41 1.84
CA ASN A 309 12.81 14.89 1.17
C ASN A 309 11.74 13.80 1.03
N GLY A 310 12.13 12.51 0.94
CA GLY A 310 11.20 11.40 0.83
C GLY A 310 10.47 11.07 2.13
N THR A 311 11.18 10.82 3.21
CA THR A 311 10.61 10.42 4.50
C THR A 311 10.15 11.65 5.30
N ARG A 312 10.98 12.71 5.35
CA ARG A 312 10.74 13.93 6.12
C ARG A 312 9.45 14.64 5.71
N VAL A 313 9.20 14.82 4.43
CA VAL A 313 8.01 15.52 3.93
C VAL A 313 6.74 14.83 4.41
N ARG A 314 6.66 13.50 4.28
CA ARG A 314 5.50 12.71 4.72
C ARG A 314 5.32 12.74 6.23
N LEU A 315 6.43 12.61 6.98
CA LEU A 315 6.41 12.65 8.45
C LEU A 315 5.98 14.03 8.96
N TRP A 316 6.60 15.10 8.46
CA TRP A 316 6.22 16.46 8.78
C TRP A 316 4.76 16.74 8.43
N ARG A 317 4.33 16.37 7.22
CA ARG A 317 2.96 16.63 6.75
C ARG A 317 1.92 15.91 7.59
N PHE A 318 2.21 14.69 8.01
CA PHE A 318 1.30 13.97 8.89
C PHE A 318 1.06 14.74 10.20
N PHE A 319 2.13 15.21 10.85
CA PHE A 319 1.99 15.99 12.08
C PHE A 319 1.33 17.36 11.84
N ASP A 320 1.59 18.01 10.72
CA ASP A 320 0.91 19.24 10.31
C ASP A 320 -0.60 19.02 10.15
N LEU A 321 -1.03 17.86 9.63
CA LEU A 321 -2.45 17.53 9.47
C LEU A 321 -3.15 17.22 10.80
N VAL A 322 -2.51 16.50 11.71
CA VAL A 322 -3.15 15.98 12.93
C VAL A 322 -2.94 16.87 14.15
N ALA A 323 -1.88 17.67 14.17
CA ALA A 323 -1.52 18.55 15.30
C ALA A 323 -0.99 19.92 14.81
N PRO A 324 -1.74 20.67 13.98
CA PRO A 324 -1.27 21.91 13.34
C PRO A 324 -0.85 23.01 14.33
N SER A 325 -1.36 23.00 15.56
CA SER A 325 -0.97 23.99 16.60
C SER A 325 0.47 23.81 17.09
N GLN A 326 1.09 22.63 16.87
CA GLN A 326 2.49 22.37 17.20
C GLN A 326 3.46 23.15 16.32
N LYS A 327 3.04 23.52 15.11
CA LYS A 327 3.78 24.38 14.16
C LYS A 327 5.22 23.92 13.92
N TYR A 328 5.42 22.61 13.70
CA TYR A 328 6.75 22.11 13.33
C TYR A 328 7.23 22.80 12.05
N PRO A 329 8.42 23.46 12.04
CA PRO A 329 8.98 24.00 10.81
C PRO A 329 9.13 22.91 9.74
N PRO A 330 8.90 23.22 8.44
CA PRO A 330 9.04 22.25 7.35
C PRO A 330 10.42 21.59 7.26
N GLU A 331 11.46 22.26 7.75
CA GLU A 331 12.84 21.79 7.80
C GLU A 331 13.20 21.00 9.07
N THR A 332 12.24 20.76 9.98
CA THR A 332 12.51 19.99 11.21
C THR A 332 13.10 18.63 10.87
N PRO A 333 14.27 18.28 11.46
CA PRO A 333 14.85 16.95 11.26
C PRO A 333 13.90 15.83 11.75
N ASN A 334 13.89 14.69 11.07
CA ASN A 334 13.02 13.57 11.44
C ASN A 334 13.25 13.08 12.88
N MET A 335 14.52 13.14 13.34
CA MET A 335 14.88 12.75 14.71
C MET A 335 14.28 13.65 15.80
N ASP A 336 13.89 14.88 15.43
CA ASP A 336 13.31 15.85 16.35
C ASP A 336 11.76 15.84 16.30
N LEU A 337 11.18 15.08 15.37
CA LEU A 337 9.75 14.82 15.33
C LEU A 337 9.39 13.65 16.25
N PRO A 338 8.27 13.74 17.02
CA PRO A 338 7.92 12.74 18.01
C PRO A 338 7.58 11.38 17.37
N PHE A 339 7.71 10.29 18.13
CA PHE A 339 7.24 8.96 17.78
C PHE A 339 5.74 8.96 17.45
N SER A 340 4.96 9.60 18.29
CA SER A 340 3.50 9.73 18.17
C SER A 340 3.01 11.04 18.77
N VAL A 341 1.81 11.47 18.41
CA VAL A 341 1.20 12.70 18.93
C VAL A 341 -0.29 12.48 19.20
N LYS A 342 -0.80 13.19 20.20
CA LYS A 342 -2.24 13.29 20.41
C LYS A 342 -2.82 14.21 19.33
N PRO A 343 -3.74 13.71 18.48
CA PRO A 343 -4.34 14.55 17.45
C PRO A 343 -5.26 15.60 18.09
N GLU A 344 -5.32 16.80 17.48
CA GLU A 344 -6.20 17.88 17.95
C GLU A 344 -7.69 17.55 17.76
N LYS A 345 -7.99 16.66 16.81
CA LYS A 345 -9.34 16.13 16.57
C LYS A 345 -9.24 14.62 16.43
N LYS A 346 -10.19 13.90 17.00
CA LYS A 346 -10.32 12.47 16.75
C LYS A 346 -10.55 12.20 15.27
N LEU A 347 -9.93 11.14 14.77
CA LEU A 347 -9.99 10.76 13.36
C LEU A 347 -11.08 9.73 13.12
N SER A 348 -11.92 9.96 12.12
CA SER A 348 -12.78 8.92 11.56
C SER A 348 -12.01 8.08 10.55
N VAL A 349 -12.52 6.91 10.19
CA VAL A 349 -11.95 6.10 9.11
C VAL A 349 -11.92 6.87 7.79
N TYR A 350 -12.91 7.73 7.55
CA TYR A 350 -12.94 8.59 6.37
C TYR A 350 -11.82 9.64 6.37
N ASP A 351 -11.50 10.24 7.53
CA ASP A 351 -10.36 11.17 7.65
C ASP A 351 -9.04 10.45 7.33
N VAL A 352 -8.86 9.21 7.81
CA VAL A 352 -7.67 8.39 7.51
C VAL A 352 -7.58 8.09 6.01
N MET A 353 -8.69 7.74 5.35
CA MET A 353 -8.74 7.56 3.88
C MET A 353 -8.31 8.84 3.15
N GLN A 354 -8.74 10.03 3.60
CA GLN A 354 -8.34 11.29 2.98
C GLN A 354 -6.84 11.58 3.19
N MET A 355 -6.28 11.26 4.36
CA MET A 355 -4.85 11.44 4.63
C MET A 355 -3.96 10.62 3.70
N THR A 356 -4.39 9.42 3.27
CA THR A 356 -3.62 8.62 2.30
C THR A 356 -3.52 9.26 0.91
N ARG A 357 -4.33 10.28 0.62
CA ARG A 357 -4.42 11.01 -0.66
C ARG A 357 -3.71 12.37 -0.64
N ASP A 358 -3.08 12.73 0.46
CA ASP A 358 -2.52 14.07 0.64
C ASP A 358 -1.27 14.29 -0.23
N HIS A 359 -1.24 15.42 -0.94
CA HIS A 359 -0.12 15.87 -1.77
C HIS A 359 0.57 17.12 -1.20
N CYS A 360 0.46 17.33 0.11
CA CYS A 360 0.95 18.52 0.80
C CYS A 360 0.32 19.81 0.30
N GLU A 361 -0.95 19.78 -0.11
CA GLU A 361 -1.66 20.91 -0.69
C GLU A 361 -1.57 22.17 0.18
N GLY A 362 -1.26 23.30 -0.45
CA GLY A 362 -1.14 24.59 0.21
C GLY A 362 0.15 24.82 1.00
N THR A 363 1.06 23.86 1.05
CA THR A 363 2.35 23.97 1.76
C THR A 363 3.51 24.27 0.81
N VAL A 364 4.72 24.38 1.36
CA VAL A 364 5.96 24.52 0.57
C VAL A 364 6.32 23.26 -0.21
N PHE A 365 5.73 22.11 0.15
CA PHE A 365 5.94 20.82 -0.48
C PHE A 365 4.83 20.42 -1.46
N ASP A 366 3.89 21.32 -1.74
CA ASP A 366 2.78 21.09 -2.66
C ASP A 366 3.29 20.76 -4.07
N THR A 367 3.09 19.51 -4.49
CA THR A 367 3.61 18.98 -5.77
C THR A 367 2.78 19.42 -6.97
N ALA A 368 1.57 19.96 -6.76
CA ALA A 368 0.73 20.49 -7.83
C ALA A 368 1.11 21.93 -8.25
N ARG A 369 2.04 22.59 -7.53
CA ARG A 369 2.36 24.00 -7.75
C ARG A 369 3.42 24.24 -8.83
N GLY A 370 3.26 25.33 -9.56
CA GLY A 370 4.24 25.83 -10.53
C GLY A 370 4.49 24.85 -11.68
N LEU A 371 5.72 24.82 -12.18
CA LEU A 371 6.11 23.94 -13.30
C LEU A 371 6.11 22.44 -12.91
N GLN A 372 6.26 22.13 -11.64
CA GLN A 372 6.24 20.77 -11.15
C GLN A 372 4.88 20.10 -11.41
N GLY A 373 3.77 20.83 -11.22
CA GLY A 373 2.42 20.35 -11.50
C GLY A 373 2.03 20.38 -12.97
N GLY A 374 2.93 20.79 -13.86
CA GLY A 374 2.67 20.89 -15.29
C GLY A 374 1.54 21.87 -15.64
N PRO A 375 0.98 21.71 -16.85
CA PRO A 375 -0.04 22.64 -17.35
C PRO A 375 -1.40 22.51 -16.66
N PHE A 376 -1.62 21.45 -15.85
CA PHE A 376 -2.94 21.17 -15.28
C PHE A 376 -2.90 20.89 -13.77
N ASN A 377 -1.89 21.44 -13.06
CA ASN A 377 -1.71 21.29 -11.61
C ASN A 377 -1.80 19.83 -11.14
N ASN A 378 -1.17 18.94 -11.89
CA ASN A 378 -1.15 17.53 -11.60
C ASN A 378 -0.03 17.23 -10.59
N PRO A 379 -0.31 16.75 -9.38
CA PRO A 379 0.71 16.47 -8.36
C PRO A 379 1.67 15.34 -8.75
N ASN A 380 1.29 14.53 -9.74
CA ASN A 380 2.04 13.39 -10.25
C ASN A 380 2.65 13.66 -11.64
N TYR A 381 2.70 14.91 -12.10
CA TYR A 381 3.16 15.26 -13.46
C TYR A 381 4.63 14.94 -13.69
N LEU A 382 5.49 15.24 -12.73
CA LEU A 382 6.92 14.94 -12.81
C LEU A 382 7.27 13.72 -11.93
N PRO A 383 8.28 12.93 -12.34
CA PRO A 383 8.82 11.89 -11.48
C PRO A 383 9.43 12.49 -10.21
N ARG A 384 9.61 11.66 -9.19
CA ARG A 384 10.16 12.04 -7.88
C ARG A 384 11.52 12.75 -7.95
N GLY A 385 12.31 12.48 -8.98
CA GLY A 385 13.62 13.10 -9.17
C GLY A 385 14.10 12.96 -10.61
N PHE A 386 15.08 13.78 -10.97
CA PHE A 386 15.67 13.78 -12.31
C PHE A 386 17.15 14.19 -12.27
N LYS A 387 17.88 13.82 -13.32
CA LYS A 387 19.25 14.27 -13.53
C LYS A 387 19.31 15.36 -14.59
N LEU A 388 20.01 16.46 -14.29
CA LEU A 388 20.29 17.53 -15.21
C LEU A 388 21.75 17.98 -15.05
N ASP A 389 22.50 18.04 -16.15
CA ASP A 389 23.92 18.41 -16.17
C ASP A 389 24.77 17.58 -15.18
N GLY A 390 24.47 16.27 -15.09
CA GLY A 390 25.15 15.33 -14.19
C GLY A 390 24.81 15.46 -12.70
N LYS A 391 23.92 16.39 -12.33
CA LYS A 391 23.47 16.60 -10.96
C LYS A 391 22.11 15.96 -10.74
N GLN A 392 21.91 15.31 -9.60
CA GLN A 392 20.62 14.79 -9.15
C GLN A 392 19.79 15.92 -8.52
N TYR A 393 18.50 15.97 -8.88
CA TYR A 393 17.49 16.85 -8.29
C TYR A 393 16.33 15.97 -7.81
N ASP A 394 15.97 16.13 -6.55
CA ASP A 394 14.86 15.40 -5.94
C ASP A 394 13.68 16.34 -5.71
N LEU A 395 12.49 15.84 -6.05
CA LEU A 395 11.22 16.50 -5.76
C LEU A 395 10.61 15.90 -4.49
N SER A 396 9.68 16.63 -3.89
CA SER A 396 9.01 16.18 -2.66
C SER A 396 8.29 14.85 -2.88
N ARG A 397 8.50 13.91 -1.96
CA ARG A 397 7.73 12.67 -1.90
C ARG A 397 6.57 12.88 -0.93
N VAL A 398 5.38 12.96 -1.47
CA VAL A 398 4.13 13.16 -0.72
C VAL A 398 3.48 11.82 -0.32
N ILE A 399 2.41 11.84 0.46
CA ILE A 399 1.73 10.62 0.91
C ILE A 399 1.02 9.95 -0.26
N GLY A 400 0.15 10.68 -0.97
CA GLY A 400 -0.56 10.19 -2.14
C GLY A 400 0.36 10.12 -3.37
N VAL A 401 0.40 8.97 -4.05
CA VAL A 401 1.19 8.79 -5.29
C VAL A 401 0.41 7.96 -6.31
N ASN A 402 0.68 8.21 -7.60
CA ASN A 402 0.00 7.52 -8.69
C ASN A 402 0.51 6.09 -8.94
N ARG A 403 1.63 5.69 -8.35
CA ARG A 403 2.25 4.37 -8.54
C ARG A 403 1.87 3.34 -7.48
N ALA A 404 0.93 3.65 -6.61
CA ALA A 404 0.44 2.67 -5.65
C ALA A 404 -0.28 1.52 -6.35
N GLU A 405 -0.01 0.31 -5.90
CA GLU A 405 -0.72 -0.88 -6.36
C GLU A 405 -2.10 -0.94 -5.72
N TYR A 406 -2.15 -0.64 -4.44
CA TYR A 406 -3.38 -0.56 -3.65
C TYR A 406 -3.13 0.17 -2.33
N VAL A 407 -4.21 0.48 -1.66
CA VAL A 407 -4.21 1.06 -0.30
C VAL A 407 -5.19 0.31 0.56
N THR A 408 -4.77 -0.03 1.79
CA THR A 408 -5.66 -0.56 2.82
C THR A 408 -5.77 0.41 3.99
N VAL A 409 -6.97 0.50 4.56
CA VAL A 409 -7.21 1.04 5.91
C VAL A 409 -7.89 -0.06 6.69
N THR A 410 -7.24 -0.57 7.74
CA THR A 410 -7.84 -1.57 8.63
C THR A 410 -8.53 -0.87 9.80
N GLN A 411 -9.65 -1.41 10.22
CA GLN A 411 -10.43 -0.90 11.35
C GLN A 411 -10.82 -2.07 12.25
N ALA A 412 -10.29 -2.09 13.47
CA ALA A 412 -10.58 -3.11 14.48
C ALA A 412 -11.49 -2.52 15.57
N ARG A 413 -12.68 -3.12 15.78
CA ARG A 413 -13.79 -2.59 16.58
C ARG A 413 -14.18 -3.58 17.68
N GLY A 414 -13.60 -3.41 18.87
CA GLY A 414 -13.71 -4.36 19.97
C GLY A 414 -15.09 -4.47 20.64
N TRP A 415 -16.07 -3.68 20.26
CA TRP A 415 -17.44 -3.75 20.77
C TRP A 415 -18.37 -4.66 19.95
N LEU A 416 -17.85 -5.26 18.90
CA LEU A 416 -18.56 -6.20 18.01
C LEU A 416 -17.92 -7.58 18.08
N PRO A 417 -18.66 -8.65 17.75
CA PRO A 417 -18.05 -9.97 17.50
C PRO A 417 -16.96 -9.88 16.44
N ASP A 418 -15.85 -10.59 16.63
CA ASP A 418 -14.67 -10.46 15.77
C ASP A 418 -14.93 -10.55 14.26
N PRO A 419 -15.78 -11.48 13.76
CA PRO A 419 -16.06 -11.54 12.32
C PRO A 419 -16.77 -10.31 11.75
N ILE A 420 -17.40 -9.50 12.60
CA ILE A 420 -18.11 -8.27 12.26
C ILE A 420 -17.27 -7.04 12.60
N GLY A 421 -16.48 -7.12 13.68
CA GLY A 421 -15.71 -6.01 14.21
C GLY A 421 -14.59 -5.52 13.29
N GLY A 422 -13.94 -6.44 12.56
CA GLY A 422 -12.85 -6.11 11.65
C GLY A 422 -13.33 -5.72 10.27
N ILE A 423 -12.76 -4.63 9.72
CA ILE A 423 -12.95 -4.23 8.31
C ILE A 423 -11.60 -3.88 7.71
N VAL A 424 -11.32 -4.39 6.51
CA VAL A 424 -10.30 -3.88 5.60
C VAL A 424 -11.00 -3.04 4.54
N TRP A 425 -10.76 -1.74 4.56
CA TRP A 425 -11.15 -0.84 3.49
C TRP A 425 -10.06 -0.87 2.43
N LEU A 426 -10.39 -1.35 1.25
CA LEU A 426 -9.44 -1.60 0.15
C LEU A 426 -9.73 -0.67 -1.02
N ALA A 427 -8.68 -0.01 -1.55
CA ALA A 427 -8.71 0.76 -2.78
C ALA A 427 -7.55 0.29 -3.68
N PHE A 428 -7.80 0.11 -4.99
CA PHE A 428 -6.80 -0.31 -5.96
C PHE A 428 -6.19 0.89 -6.70
N GLY A 429 -4.91 0.78 -7.05
CA GLY A 429 -4.22 1.80 -7.85
C GLY A 429 -3.90 3.06 -7.07
N ALA A 430 -3.76 4.17 -7.77
CA ALA A 430 -3.46 5.47 -7.21
C ALA A 430 -4.47 5.89 -6.14
N GLN A 431 -3.99 6.23 -4.95
CA GLN A 431 -4.86 6.60 -3.81
C GLN A 431 -5.83 7.72 -4.16
N ASP A 432 -5.35 8.64 -4.98
CA ASP A 432 -6.02 9.87 -5.30
C ASP A 432 -7.28 9.68 -6.16
N THR A 433 -7.24 8.71 -7.07
CA THR A 433 -8.29 8.45 -8.06
C THR A 433 -9.07 7.17 -7.82
N SER A 434 -8.71 6.39 -6.79
CA SER A 434 -9.38 5.15 -6.42
C SER A 434 -10.53 5.35 -5.41
N CYS A 435 -11.17 4.26 -5.01
CA CYS A 435 -12.31 4.27 -4.08
C CYS A 435 -12.20 3.13 -3.07
N PHE A 436 -12.28 3.44 -1.80
CA PHE A 436 -12.26 2.45 -0.73
C PHE A 436 -13.55 1.62 -0.67
N MET A 437 -13.38 0.31 -0.65
CA MET A 437 -14.45 -0.69 -0.58
C MET A 437 -14.28 -1.55 0.67
N PRO A 438 -15.33 -1.78 1.48
CA PRO A 438 -15.22 -2.54 2.73
C PRO A 438 -15.15 -4.05 2.48
N LEU A 439 -14.23 -4.73 3.17
CA LEU A 439 -14.15 -6.17 3.31
C LEU A 439 -14.17 -6.52 4.80
N TYR A 440 -15.22 -7.16 5.27
CA TYR A 440 -15.31 -7.57 6.68
C TYR A 440 -14.39 -8.76 6.97
N ALA A 441 -13.81 -8.80 8.17
CA ALA A 441 -12.90 -9.88 8.58
C ALA A 441 -13.55 -11.28 8.54
N GLY A 442 -14.87 -11.32 8.75
CA GLY A 442 -15.67 -12.56 8.78
C GLY A 442 -16.11 -13.11 7.43
N ILE A 443 -15.82 -12.43 6.31
CA ILE A 443 -16.18 -12.94 4.98
C ILE A 443 -15.39 -14.21 4.65
N THR A 444 -15.97 -15.06 3.82
CA THR A 444 -15.34 -16.31 3.37
C THR A 444 -14.92 -16.30 1.92
N GLU A 445 -15.36 -15.28 1.18
CA GLU A 445 -15.03 -15.07 -0.23
C GLU A 445 -14.91 -13.58 -0.55
N ILE A 446 -14.19 -13.25 -1.59
CA ILE A 446 -14.04 -11.88 -2.12
C ILE A 446 -14.35 -11.87 -3.62
N PRO A 447 -14.63 -10.70 -4.22
CA PRO A 447 -14.91 -10.61 -5.65
C PRO A 447 -13.81 -11.23 -6.49
N ARG A 448 -14.17 -12.00 -7.54
CA ARG A 448 -13.19 -12.55 -8.49
C ARG A 448 -12.31 -11.46 -9.10
N SER A 449 -12.89 -10.29 -9.39
CA SER A 449 -12.15 -9.15 -9.98
C SER A 449 -11.02 -8.62 -9.11
N PHE A 450 -11.01 -8.93 -7.79
CA PHE A 450 -9.91 -8.59 -6.88
C PHE A 450 -8.74 -9.57 -6.99
N GLN A 451 -8.94 -10.73 -7.61
CA GLN A 451 -8.04 -11.87 -7.61
C GLN A 451 -7.34 -12.09 -8.96
N VAL A 452 -7.65 -11.26 -9.98
CA VAL A 452 -7.21 -11.48 -11.36
C VAL A 452 -6.63 -10.22 -11.99
N GLY A 453 -5.70 -10.42 -12.90
CA GLY A 453 -5.05 -9.38 -13.69
C GLY A 453 -3.54 -9.31 -13.42
N ASP A 454 -2.83 -8.67 -14.31
CA ASP A 454 -1.41 -8.35 -14.19
C ASP A 454 -1.10 -6.98 -14.83
N HIS A 455 0.15 -6.51 -14.70
CA HIS A 455 0.58 -5.22 -15.24
C HIS A 455 0.73 -5.19 -16.76
N TRP A 456 0.83 -6.36 -17.40
CA TRP A 456 1.29 -6.48 -18.77
C TRP A 456 0.14 -6.65 -19.78
N GLU A 457 -1.07 -6.92 -19.27
CA GLU A 457 -2.26 -7.13 -20.10
C GLU A 457 -3.48 -6.43 -19.50
N PHE A 458 -4.06 -5.51 -20.27
CA PHE A 458 -5.29 -4.84 -19.90
C PHE A 458 -6.46 -5.82 -19.85
N SER A 459 -7.19 -5.87 -18.72
CA SER A 459 -8.36 -6.73 -18.56
C SER A 459 -9.51 -5.99 -17.87
N ARG A 460 -10.69 -6.07 -18.46
CA ARG A 460 -11.92 -5.57 -17.82
C ARG A 460 -12.42 -6.47 -16.70
N ASP A 461 -11.88 -7.67 -16.56
CA ASP A 461 -12.21 -8.60 -15.47
C ASP A 461 -11.48 -8.24 -14.17
N SER A 462 -10.40 -7.45 -14.24
CA SER A 462 -9.63 -6.99 -13.08
C SER A 462 -10.19 -5.69 -12.52
N ALA A 463 -10.41 -5.66 -11.20
CA ALA A 463 -10.82 -4.46 -10.50
C ALA A 463 -9.77 -3.34 -10.63
N ARG A 464 -8.47 -3.67 -10.51
CA ARG A 464 -7.38 -2.70 -10.65
C ARG A 464 -7.51 -1.87 -11.90
N TRP A 465 -7.73 -2.50 -13.05
CA TRP A 465 -7.81 -1.79 -14.32
C TRP A 465 -8.99 -0.82 -14.43
N ALA A 466 -10.07 -0.99 -13.63
CA ALA A 466 -11.15 -0.01 -13.57
C ALA A 466 -10.66 1.32 -12.94
N PHE A 467 -9.82 1.22 -11.89
CA PHE A 467 -9.27 2.37 -11.20
C PHE A 467 -8.14 3.02 -12.00
N ASP A 468 -7.23 2.24 -12.60
CA ASP A 468 -6.19 2.76 -13.48
C ASP A 468 -6.75 3.46 -14.73
N TYR A 469 -7.90 2.99 -15.23
CA TYR A 469 -8.60 3.64 -16.36
C TYR A 469 -9.09 5.05 -15.98
N VAL A 470 -9.65 5.22 -14.79
CA VAL A 470 -10.03 6.55 -14.27
C VAL A 470 -8.80 7.39 -13.99
N ASP A 471 -7.76 6.81 -13.38
CA ASP A 471 -6.51 7.51 -13.12
C ASP A 471 -5.89 8.06 -14.40
N PHE A 472 -5.73 7.22 -15.41
CA PHE A 472 -5.16 7.62 -16.71
C PHE A 472 -5.90 8.83 -17.31
N HIS A 473 -7.22 8.81 -17.32
CA HIS A 473 -8.00 9.95 -17.84
C HIS A 473 -7.90 11.19 -16.94
N THR A 474 -7.79 11.02 -15.64
CA THR A 474 -7.63 12.11 -14.68
C THR A 474 -6.28 12.80 -14.85
N GLN A 475 -5.20 12.02 -15.02
CA GLN A 475 -3.84 12.57 -15.17
C GLN A 475 -3.70 13.49 -16.40
N VAL A 476 -4.51 13.30 -17.43
CA VAL A 476 -4.48 14.12 -18.67
C VAL A 476 -4.88 15.58 -18.40
N ILE A 477 -5.85 15.82 -17.49
CA ILE A 477 -6.37 17.15 -17.17
C ILE A 477 -6.77 17.24 -15.70
N TYR A 478 -5.81 16.98 -14.84
CA TYR A 478 -5.99 16.71 -13.43
C TYR A 478 -6.91 17.69 -12.70
N PHE A 479 -6.63 18.99 -12.74
CA PHE A 479 -7.34 20.00 -11.92
C PHE A 479 -8.87 20.06 -12.16
N LEU A 480 -9.35 19.63 -13.32
CA LEU A 480 -10.78 19.50 -13.61
C LEU A 480 -11.29 18.08 -13.35
N ALA A 481 -10.60 17.07 -13.88
CA ALA A 481 -11.07 15.69 -13.80
C ALA A 481 -11.09 15.15 -12.36
N ILE A 482 -10.16 15.61 -11.52
CA ILE A 482 -10.13 15.20 -10.11
C ILE A 482 -11.40 15.62 -9.35
N GLN A 483 -12.10 16.69 -9.76
CA GLN A 483 -13.33 17.11 -9.11
C GLN A 483 -14.45 16.06 -9.35
N ASP A 484 -14.56 15.54 -10.57
CA ASP A 484 -15.52 14.47 -10.89
C ASP A 484 -15.21 13.20 -10.10
N VAL A 485 -13.92 12.87 -9.96
CA VAL A 485 -13.47 11.73 -9.14
C VAL A 485 -13.82 11.94 -7.66
N ARG A 486 -13.54 13.13 -7.10
CA ARG A 486 -13.88 13.46 -5.71
C ARG A 486 -15.38 13.37 -5.42
N GLU A 487 -16.21 13.82 -6.35
CA GLU A 487 -17.67 13.65 -6.24
C GLU A 487 -18.08 12.18 -6.21
N ALA A 488 -17.49 11.35 -7.08
CA ALA A 488 -17.73 9.91 -7.09
C ALA A 488 -17.24 9.23 -5.80
N GLN A 489 -16.03 9.55 -5.32
CA GLN A 489 -15.49 9.07 -4.05
C GLN A 489 -16.43 9.42 -2.88
N LYS A 490 -16.80 10.69 -2.76
CA LYS A 490 -17.73 11.14 -1.71
C LYS A 490 -19.06 10.37 -1.74
N LYS A 491 -19.59 10.10 -2.93
CA LYS A 491 -20.82 9.35 -3.10
C LYS A 491 -20.69 7.91 -2.61
N TRP A 492 -19.63 7.21 -2.98
CA TRP A 492 -19.50 5.79 -2.74
C TRP A 492 -18.87 5.46 -1.38
N GLU A 493 -17.78 6.10 -1.02
CA GLU A 493 -17.08 5.87 0.25
C GLU A 493 -17.90 6.35 1.44
N LYS A 494 -18.40 7.61 1.38
CA LYS A 494 -19.21 8.12 2.47
C LYS A 494 -20.47 7.29 2.66
N ALA A 495 -21.11 6.85 1.58
CA ALA A 495 -22.27 5.98 1.68
C ALA A 495 -21.93 4.62 2.29
N ALA A 496 -20.75 4.05 1.99
CA ALA A 496 -20.31 2.79 2.60
C ALA A 496 -20.03 2.98 4.11
N VAL A 497 -19.32 4.04 4.48
CA VAL A 497 -19.04 4.39 5.89
C VAL A 497 -20.36 4.64 6.65
N ASP A 498 -21.28 5.45 6.11
CA ASP A 498 -22.56 5.78 6.75
C ASP A 498 -23.48 4.54 6.90
N ARG A 499 -23.36 3.54 6.02
CA ARG A 499 -24.12 2.28 6.10
C ARG A 499 -23.53 1.29 7.10
N THR A 500 -22.24 1.38 7.42
CA THR A 500 -21.55 0.42 8.31
C THR A 500 -22.32 0.14 9.59
N PRO A 501 -22.87 1.11 10.35
CA PRO A 501 -23.62 0.81 11.57
C PRO A 501 -24.92 -0.01 11.33
N ILE A 502 -25.53 0.13 10.15
CA ILE A 502 -26.73 -0.63 9.79
C ILE A 502 -26.35 -2.07 9.43
N ILE A 503 -25.28 -2.22 8.64
CA ILE A 503 -24.74 -3.54 8.26
C ILE A 503 -24.30 -4.31 9.51
N ASP A 504 -23.57 -3.65 10.40
CA ASP A 504 -23.08 -4.23 11.66
C ASP A 504 -24.24 -4.75 12.52
N ARG A 505 -25.28 -3.94 12.70
CA ARG A 505 -26.44 -4.33 13.49
C ARG A 505 -27.12 -5.56 12.91
N LEU A 506 -27.39 -5.58 11.60
CA LEU A 506 -28.03 -6.72 10.95
C LEU A 506 -27.13 -7.97 10.98
N ALA A 507 -25.83 -7.81 10.73
CA ALA A 507 -24.88 -8.90 10.85
C ALA A 507 -24.84 -9.46 12.28
N GLN A 508 -24.90 -8.61 13.30
CA GLN A 508 -24.93 -9.03 14.71
C GLN A 508 -26.23 -9.77 15.07
N GLU A 509 -27.38 -9.32 14.57
CA GLU A 509 -28.66 -10.01 14.74
C GLU A 509 -28.65 -11.41 14.09
N PHE A 510 -28.04 -11.55 12.91
CA PHE A 510 -27.84 -12.85 12.27
C PHE A 510 -26.84 -13.70 13.06
N TYR A 511 -25.71 -13.12 13.50
CA TYR A 511 -24.66 -13.83 14.22
C TYR A 511 -25.16 -14.46 15.52
N GLN A 512 -26.06 -13.78 16.24
CA GLN A 512 -26.68 -14.30 17.45
C GLN A 512 -27.58 -15.54 17.20
N LYS A 513 -28.11 -15.66 15.99
CA LYS A 513 -28.97 -16.79 15.59
C LYS A 513 -28.18 -17.91 14.94
N ASP A 514 -27.34 -17.55 13.99
CA ASP A 514 -26.47 -18.45 13.22
C ASP A 514 -25.27 -17.67 12.64
N PRO A 515 -24.04 -17.92 13.12
CA PRO A 515 -22.84 -17.29 12.60
C PRO A 515 -22.63 -17.48 11.09
N THR A 516 -23.10 -18.60 10.52
CA THR A 516 -22.98 -18.88 9.08
C THR A 516 -23.81 -17.89 8.27
N THR A 517 -25.04 -17.65 8.69
CA THR A 517 -25.93 -16.65 8.05
C THR A 517 -25.33 -15.24 8.11
N ALA A 518 -24.69 -14.86 9.23
CA ALA A 518 -24.02 -13.58 9.33
C ALA A 518 -22.87 -13.47 8.31
N ARG A 519 -22.05 -14.52 8.16
CA ARG A 519 -20.95 -14.55 7.17
C ARG A 519 -21.48 -14.45 5.74
N GLN A 520 -22.57 -15.14 5.41
CA GLN A 520 -23.21 -15.04 4.10
C GLN A 520 -23.72 -13.62 3.82
N TYR A 521 -24.39 -13.01 4.78
CA TYR A 521 -24.85 -11.63 4.67
C TYR A 521 -23.70 -10.65 4.40
N LEU A 522 -22.58 -10.80 5.12
CA LEU A 522 -21.39 -9.97 4.93
C LEU A 522 -20.72 -10.23 3.58
N ASN A 523 -20.66 -11.49 3.10
CA ASN A 523 -20.19 -11.83 1.76
C ASN A 523 -21.00 -11.10 0.69
N GLU A 524 -22.34 -11.20 0.76
CA GLU A 524 -23.23 -10.56 -0.20
C GLU A 524 -23.07 -9.03 -0.18
N TYR A 525 -22.98 -8.43 1.01
CA TYR A 525 -22.78 -6.99 1.14
C TYR A 525 -21.44 -6.55 0.51
N CYS A 526 -20.32 -7.18 0.89
CA CYS A 526 -19.00 -6.83 0.40
C CYS A 526 -18.90 -7.00 -1.13
N ASN A 527 -19.34 -8.15 -1.65
CA ASN A 527 -19.30 -8.44 -3.08
C ASN A 527 -20.20 -7.49 -3.90
N ASN A 528 -21.41 -7.22 -3.43
CA ASN A 528 -22.32 -6.30 -4.11
C ASN A 528 -21.78 -4.85 -4.09
N ASN A 529 -21.27 -4.37 -2.95
CA ASN A 529 -20.67 -3.05 -2.86
C ASN A 529 -19.48 -2.91 -3.82
N ALA A 530 -18.56 -3.87 -3.81
CA ALA A 530 -17.41 -3.88 -4.69
C ALA A 530 -17.80 -3.85 -6.18
N ASN A 531 -18.71 -4.73 -6.60
CA ASN A 531 -19.16 -4.78 -7.98
C ASN A 531 -19.84 -3.48 -8.43
N LEU A 532 -20.63 -2.84 -7.56
CA LEU A 532 -21.26 -1.55 -7.86
C LEU A 532 -20.22 -0.44 -8.02
N VAL A 533 -19.21 -0.39 -7.15
CA VAL A 533 -18.13 0.60 -7.23
C VAL A 533 -17.30 0.39 -8.50
N ILE A 534 -16.88 -0.84 -8.80
CA ILE A 534 -16.08 -1.15 -10.00
C ILE A 534 -16.85 -0.73 -11.26
N ASN A 535 -18.13 -1.07 -11.36
CA ASN A 535 -18.97 -0.67 -12.48
C ASN A 535 -19.08 0.86 -12.59
N ALA A 536 -19.23 1.54 -11.44
CA ALA A 536 -19.28 3.01 -11.42
C ALA A 536 -17.95 3.63 -11.88
N TRP A 537 -16.80 3.02 -11.56
CA TRP A 537 -15.48 3.50 -12.02
C TRP A 537 -15.28 3.29 -13.51
N TRP A 538 -15.69 2.16 -14.09
CA TRP A 538 -15.72 2.01 -15.55
C TRP A 538 -16.53 3.11 -16.23
N GLN A 539 -17.75 3.40 -15.71
CA GLN A 539 -18.62 4.45 -16.24
C GLN A 539 -18.03 5.85 -16.03
N LEU A 540 -17.33 6.09 -14.92
CA LEU A 540 -16.65 7.34 -14.65
C LEU A 540 -15.54 7.58 -15.68
N GLY A 541 -14.68 6.57 -15.94
CA GLY A 541 -13.63 6.68 -16.95
C GLY A 541 -14.19 6.97 -18.34
N ASP A 542 -15.26 6.27 -18.77
CA ASP A 542 -15.95 6.56 -20.03
C ASP A 542 -16.48 8.01 -20.06
N SER A 543 -17.01 8.50 -18.94
CA SER A 543 -17.52 9.87 -18.81
C SER A 543 -16.41 10.92 -18.89
N LEU A 544 -15.26 10.66 -18.24
CA LEU A 544 -14.09 11.53 -18.29
C LEU A 544 -13.53 11.63 -19.72
N LEU A 545 -13.44 10.50 -20.43
CA LEU A 545 -13.03 10.47 -21.82
C LEU A 545 -13.91 11.36 -22.70
N VAL A 546 -15.23 11.27 -22.56
CA VAL A 546 -16.18 12.11 -23.31
C VAL A 546 -16.06 13.58 -22.90
N LYS A 547 -16.01 13.86 -21.59
CA LYS A 547 -16.08 15.23 -21.04
C LYS A 547 -14.84 16.05 -21.39
N TYR A 548 -13.66 15.43 -21.45
CA TYR A 548 -12.37 16.10 -21.60
C TYR A 548 -11.62 15.74 -22.89
N ASN A 549 -12.32 15.17 -23.88
CA ASN A 549 -11.71 14.80 -25.14
C ASN A 549 -11.04 16.00 -25.83
N HIS A 550 -9.85 15.76 -26.41
CA HIS A 550 -9.03 16.77 -27.08
C HIS A 550 -8.65 17.99 -26.21
N LEU A 551 -8.65 17.87 -24.88
CA LEU A 551 -8.44 18.98 -23.93
C LEU A 551 -9.46 20.12 -24.11
N TRP A 552 -10.70 19.76 -24.43
CA TRP A 552 -11.87 20.62 -24.42
C TRP A 552 -12.86 20.11 -23.39
N LEU A 553 -13.67 21.01 -22.85
CA LEU A 553 -14.78 20.66 -21.97
C LEU A 553 -16.04 20.46 -22.82
N TYR A 554 -16.55 19.22 -22.85
CA TYR A 554 -17.81 18.89 -23.52
C TYR A 554 -18.93 18.67 -22.47
N ASP A 555 -19.98 19.46 -22.58
CA ASP A 555 -21.18 19.28 -21.78
C ASP A 555 -22.20 18.43 -22.55
N ALA A 556 -22.35 17.18 -22.16
CA ALA A 556 -23.27 16.24 -22.81
C ALA A 556 -24.76 16.64 -22.67
N LYS A 557 -25.15 17.39 -21.64
CA LYS A 557 -26.52 17.84 -21.42
C LYS A 557 -26.89 19.00 -22.33
N THR A 558 -26.04 20.01 -22.39
CA THR A 558 -26.29 21.21 -23.21
C THR A 558 -25.80 21.09 -24.64
N ARG A 559 -25.02 20.04 -24.97
CA ARG A 559 -24.38 19.83 -26.27
C ARG A 559 -23.44 20.98 -26.66
N LYS A 560 -22.86 21.64 -25.68
CA LYS A 560 -21.88 22.71 -25.86
C LYS A 560 -20.47 22.24 -25.56
N GLN A 561 -19.52 22.90 -26.20
CA GLN A 561 -18.09 22.72 -25.92
C GLN A 561 -17.48 24.06 -25.49
N SER A 562 -16.47 24.01 -24.64
CA SER A 562 -15.72 25.17 -24.17
C SER A 562 -14.23 24.87 -24.23
N ARG A 563 -13.44 25.89 -24.51
CA ARG A 563 -11.98 25.79 -24.38
C ARG A 563 -11.62 25.74 -22.90
N ILE A 564 -10.61 24.96 -22.57
CA ILE A 564 -10.05 24.88 -21.23
C ILE A 564 -8.94 25.92 -21.11
N ASP A 565 -9.01 26.75 -20.09
CA ASP A 565 -7.96 27.71 -19.78
C ASP A 565 -6.85 27.04 -18.97
N TYR A 566 -5.62 27.45 -19.23
CA TYR A 566 -4.44 26.96 -18.52
C TYR A 566 -4.19 27.83 -17.27
N PRO A 567 -3.64 27.25 -16.18
CA PRO A 567 -3.26 28.02 -14.99
C PRO A 567 -2.29 29.16 -15.31
N GLU A 568 -2.53 30.32 -14.70
CA GLU A 568 -1.76 31.53 -14.97
C GLU A 568 -0.25 31.37 -14.77
N GLY A 569 0.16 30.61 -13.74
CA GLY A 569 1.58 30.33 -13.48
C GLY A 569 2.28 29.60 -14.62
N PHE A 570 1.58 28.63 -15.24
CA PHE A 570 2.09 27.94 -16.43
C PHE A 570 2.18 28.87 -17.63
N LEU A 571 1.15 29.69 -17.86
CA LEU A 571 1.13 30.65 -18.98
C LEU A 571 2.24 31.70 -18.83
N ARG A 572 2.50 32.21 -17.62
CA ARG A 572 3.61 33.15 -17.36
C ARG A 572 4.95 32.53 -17.69
N ALA A 573 5.21 31.29 -17.22
CA ALA A 573 6.44 30.57 -17.52
C ALA A 573 6.59 30.31 -19.03
N LEU A 574 5.49 29.98 -19.73
CA LEU A 574 5.48 29.80 -21.19
C LEU A 574 5.86 31.09 -21.93
N VAL A 575 5.27 32.24 -21.53
CA VAL A 575 5.58 33.54 -22.10
C VAL A 575 7.03 33.92 -21.88
N GLU A 576 7.55 33.74 -20.68
CA GLU A 576 8.94 34.04 -20.32
C GLU A 576 9.93 33.17 -21.10
N TYR A 577 9.75 31.84 -21.07
CA TYR A 577 10.64 30.91 -21.73
C TYR A 577 10.70 31.10 -23.25
N ASN A 578 9.55 31.26 -23.90
CA ASN A 578 9.44 31.43 -25.34
C ASN A 578 9.56 32.89 -25.80
N LYS A 579 9.74 33.84 -24.89
CA LYS A 579 9.82 35.31 -25.17
C LYS A 579 8.65 35.79 -26.04
N LEU A 580 7.44 35.28 -25.70
CA LEU A 580 6.24 35.63 -26.44
C LEU A 580 5.90 37.10 -26.26
N LYS A 581 5.42 37.74 -27.32
CA LYS A 581 4.95 39.15 -27.30
C LYS A 581 3.42 39.16 -27.26
N PRO A 582 2.83 40.11 -26.55
CA PRO A 582 1.38 40.37 -26.62
C PRO A 582 0.97 40.63 -28.08
N VAL A 583 -0.21 40.15 -28.45
CA VAL A 583 -0.81 40.53 -29.74
C VAL A 583 -1.38 41.92 -29.55
N GLU A 584 -0.96 42.88 -30.39
CA GLU A 584 -1.55 44.23 -30.39
C GLU A 584 -3.01 44.11 -30.83
N ASP A 585 -3.90 44.75 -30.08
CA ASP A 585 -5.30 44.82 -30.48
C ASP A 585 -5.39 45.48 -31.87
N LYS A 586 -5.80 44.70 -32.86
CA LYS A 586 -6.18 45.26 -34.14
C LYS A 586 -7.42 46.16 -33.89
N LYS A 587 -7.20 47.48 -33.81
CA LYS A 587 -8.27 48.45 -33.78
C LYS A 587 -9.18 48.32 -34.98
#